data_4045f52b14b8d94e7ebc77654eb63abb
#
_entry.id   4045f52b14b8d94e7ebc77654eb63abb
#
_cell.length_a   1.000
_cell.length_b   1.000
_cell.length_c   1.000
_cell.angle_alpha   90.00
_cell.angle_beta   90.00
_cell.angle_gamma   90.00
#
_symmetry.space_group_name_H-M   'P 1'
#
loop_
_entity.id
_entity.type
_entity.pdbx_description
1 polymer ?
#
loop_
_entity_poly.entity_id
_entity_poly.type
_entity_poly.pdbx_seq_one_letter_code
_entity_poly.pdbx_strand_id
1 'polypeptide(L)'
;MSTAGFVAALLADDGGTPWPGRVPGRLDALLAAMPAPARAGVRGAARAVDAYALARTGRPLAALGPDERDEIMTALAARPRLAPLLDLVKVPVLLAAGTERMLAHRAPTGDGTGTPPARPLALAPPDDPPLDCTPAADWPARSTADAVVIGSGAGGAMAARVLARAGLRTVVLEEGDHHTTASFRRRTPLERFAELYRDGGATVAAGRPPLLLPTGRAVGGTTLVNSGTCYRTPDHVLERWRTAFGLDLADGFGAHLDEAERTLGVATQPLDVLGNNGLLTLAGAERLGWRAAPLRRNAPGCQGSCQCVVGCPTGAKQSVQRSVLPDACAAGARIVTGARVRRILVDADRPGGPRAAGVAVERPGGGELEILSPLVVLAAGALQSPPLLRRSGLGTHPRLGRNLSVHPATSVAGRFAEPVTAWEGVLQSVGVEELHSGGILIEATATPPGMGSFVLPGAGRALRHEVDTADRLATLGAMIADRPSGRVLGRDRTLLRYDLDPRDAGRLMTAVRAMGELLFAAGAREVLTGIPTAPRARSLAELSALLDGVSARQLHLSAFHPTGTVAAGADARRCPADGAGRLRGVHGVLIADGSLLPGCPEVNPQLSIMAAALGVAERAVAAG
;
A
#
# COMPACT_ATOMS: atom_id res chain seq x y z
N MET A 1 19.49 -22.19 11.92
CA MET A 1 19.42 -22.53 10.46
C MET A 1 19.89 -21.31 9.66
N SER A 2 20.72 -21.51 8.62
CA SER A 2 21.14 -20.46 7.69
C SER A 2 19.97 -20.05 6.78
N THR A 3 20.00 -18.84 6.23
CA THR A 3 19.00 -18.35 5.26
C THR A 3 18.88 -19.29 4.06
N ALA A 4 20.01 -19.80 3.55
CA ALA A 4 20.04 -20.76 2.44
C ALA A 4 19.33 -22.08 2.80
N GLY A 5 19.62 -22.66 3.97
CA GLY A 5 18.99 -23.89 4.43
C GLY A 5 17.49 -23.74 4.63
N PHE A 6 17.03 -22.54 5.03
CA PHE A 6 15.60 -22.24 5.18
C PHE A 6 14.89 -22.11 3.82
N VAL A 7 15.50 -21.43 2.86
CA VAL A 7 14.98 -21.33 1.49
C VAL A 7 14.84 -22.71 0.86
N ALA A 8 15.89 -23.55 1.00
CA ALA A 8 15.88 -24.92 0.49
C ALA A 8 14.78 -25.80 1.12
N ALA A 9 14.51 -25.63 2.42
CA ALA A 9 13.44 -26.37 3.09
C ALA A 9 12.04 -25.91 2.67
N LEU A 10 11.84 -24.59 2.52
CA LEU A 10 10.52 -24.02 2.19
C LEU A 10 10.14 -24.29 0.74
N LEU A 11 11.09 -24.29 -0.18
CA LEU A 11 10.87 -24.44 -1.63
C LEU A 11 11.35 -25.77 -2.18
N ALA A 12 11.71 -26.74 -1.33
CA ALA A 12 12.19 -28.08 -1.67
C ALA A 12 13.19 -28.07 -2.84
N ASP A 13 14.45 -27.84 -2.54
CA ASP A 13 15.52 -27.95 -3.53
C ASP A 13 15.88 -29.43 -3.70
N ASP A 14 15.32 -30.05 -4.73
CA ASP A 14 15.49 -31.52 -5.02
C ASP A 14 16.70 -31.78 -5.92
N GLY A 15 17.57 -30.78 -6.15
CA GLY A 15 18.76 -30.94 -7.00
C GLY A 15 18.48 -30.95 -8.51
N GLY A 16 17.22 -30.84 -8.93
CA GLY A 16 16.82 -30.91 -10.34
C GLY A 16 17.03 -29.62 -11.14
N THR A 17 16.61 -28.51 -10.63
CA THR A 17 16.94 -27.17 -11.16
C THR A 17 17.19 -26.29 -9.96
N PRO A 18 18.46 -25.97 -9.66
CA PRO A 18 18.74 -25.15 -8.48
C PRO A 18 18.02 -23.82 -8.63
N TRP A 19 17.32 -23.40 -7.58
CA TRP A 19 16.90 -22.01 -7.47
C TRP A 19 18.15 -21.14 -7.69
N PRO A 20 18.07 -20.10 -8.53
CA PRO A 20 19.21 -19.25 -8.78
C PRO A 20 19.86 -18.88 -7.45
N GLY A 21 21.16 -19.12 -7.30
CA GLY A 21 21.91 -19.03 -6.04
C GLY A 21 21.88 -17.64 -5.36
N ARG A 22 21.11 -16.71 -5.91
CA ARG A 22 20.91 -15.34 -5.40
C ARG A 22 19.72 -15.20 -4.44
N VAL A 23 18.80 -16.15 -4.36
CA VAL A 23 17.62 -16.05 -3.48
C VAL A 23 17.99 -15.87 -2.00
N PRO A 24 18.94 -16.63 -1.43
CA PRO A 24 19.38 -16.41 -0.05
C PRO A 24 19.95 -15.00 0.19
N GLY A 25 20.80 -14.52 -0.71
CA GLY A 25 21.40 -13.16 -0.60
C GLY A 25 20.34 -12.05 -0.72
N ARG A 26 19.32 -12.24 -1.57
CA ARG A 26 18.18 -11.30 -1.67
C ARG A 26 17.32 -11.31 -0.42
N LEU A 27 17.11 -12.50 0.17
CA LEU A 27 16.39 -12.61 1.44
C LEU A 27 17.15 -11.90 2.56
N ASP A 28 18.47 -12.06 2.63
CA ASP A 28 19.32 -11.38 3.62
C ASP A 28 19.26 -9.85 3.45
N ALA A 29 19.29 -9.35 2.22
CA ALA A 29 19.15 -7.93 1.92
C ALA A 29 17.77 -7.39 2.34
N LEU A 30 16.69 -8.13 2.04
CA LEU A 30 15.33 -7.78 2.47
C LEU A 30 15.23 -7.73 4.00
N LEU A 31 15.75 -8.75 4.69
CA LEU A 31 15.75 -8.81 6.14
C LEU A 31 16.58 -7.67 6.76
N ALA A 32 17.67 -7.26 6.13
CA ALA A 32 18.48 -6.13 6.59
C ALA A 32 17.72 -4.79 6.50
N ALA A 33 16.88 -4.62 5.46
CA ALA A 33 16.04 -3.43 5.28
C ALA A 33 14.85 -3.37 6.24
N MET A 34 14.44 -4.50 6.83
CA MET A 34 13.33 -4.55 7.79
C MET A 34 13.73 -3.93 9.14
N PRO A 35 12.77 -3.31 9.88
CA PRO A 35 12.98 -2.90 11.27
C PRO A 35 13.41 -4.07 12.14
N ALA A 36 14.20 -3.80 13.17
CA ALA A 36 14.70 -4.84 14.09
C ALA A 36 13.59 -5.75 14.67
N PRO A 37 12.40 -5.26 15.09
CA PRO A 37 11.32 -6.13 15.57
C PRO A 37 10.75 -7.05 14.48
N ALA A 38 10.54 -6.56 13.26
CA ALA A 38 10.02 -7.35 12.15
C ALA A 38 11.03 -8.44 11.76
N ARG A 39 12.30 -8.07 11.61
CA ARG A 39 13.41 -9.00 11.37
C ARG A 39 13.54 -10.05 12.46
N ALA A 40 13.39 -9.66 13.73
CA ALA A 40 13.39 -10.59 14.87
C ALA A 40 12.19 -11.55 14.80
N GLY A 41 11.02 -11.08 14.38
CA GLY A 41 9.82 -11.91 14.15
C GLY A 41 10.06 -12.99 13.11
N VAL A 42 10.58 -12.62 11.93
CA VAL A 42 10.91 -13.58 10.86
C VAL A 42 11.95 -14.62 11.34
N ARG A 43 13.03 -14.17 12.00
CA ARG A 43 14.04 -15.06 12.55
C ARG A 43 13.50 -15.94 13.66
N GLY A 44 12.62 -15.43 14.52
CA GLY A 44 11.93 -16.18 15.55
C GLY A 44 11.04 -17.28 14.96
N ALA A 45 10.28 -16.94 13.92
CA ALA A 45 9.46 -17.90 13.18
C ALA A 45 10.29 -19.00 12.53
N ALA A 46 11.43 -18.67 11.90
CA ALA A 46 12.35 -19.65 11.33
C ALA A 46 12.92 -20.59 12.41
N ARG A 47 13.27 -20.06 13.60
CA ARG A 47 13.70 -20.91 14.73
C ARG A 47 12.60 -21.82 15.25
N ALA A 48 11.35 -21.34 15.29
CA ALA A 48 10.22 -22.16 15.72
C ALA A 48 9.93 -23.30 14.73
N VAL A 49 10.10 -23.08 13.42
CA VAL A 49 10.04 -24.15 12.41
C VAL A 49 11.15 -25.17 12.64
N ASP A 50 12.37 -24.73 12.93
CA ASP A 50 13.50 -25.59 13.23
C ASP A 50 13.27 -26.41 14.53
N ALA A 51 12.73 -25.77 15.58
CA ALA A 51 12.34 -26.43 16.83
C ALA A 51 11.22 -27.47 16.61
N TYR A 52 10.26 -27.19 15.73
CA TYR A 52 9.23 -28.15 15.36
C TYR A 52 9.82 -29.40 14.67
N ALA A 53 10.77 -29.21 13.75
CA ALA A 53 11.50 -30.34 13.13
C ALA A 53 12.25 -31.17 14.17
N LEU A 54 13.00 -30.48 15.05
CA LEU A 54 13.76 -31.15 16.13
C LEU A 54 12.86 -31.97 17.05
N ALA A 55 11.71 -31.41 17.46
CA ALA A 55 10.75 -32.14 18.31
C ALA A 55 10.12 -33.37 17.64
N ARG A 56 10.05 -33.38 16.30
CA ARG A 56 9.44 -34.49 15.54
C ARG A 56 10.42 -35.58 15.13
N THR A 57 11.66 -35.22 14.87
CA THR A 57 12.66 -36.10 14.24
C THR A 57 13.94 -36.31 15.09
N GLY A 58 14.09 -35.54 16.18
CA GLY A 58 15.35 -35.48 16.94
C GLY A 58 16.49 -34.74 16.23
N ARG A 59 16.25 -34.21 15.03
CA ARG A 59 17.26 -33.51 14.21
C ARG A 59 16.75 -32.12 13.77
N PRO A 60 17.64 -31.11 13.68
CA PRO A 60 17.26 -29.82 13.14
C PRO A 60 16.92 -29.92 11.65
N LEU A 61 16.06 -29.03 11.14
CA LEU A 61 15.57 -29.06 9.76
C LEU A 61 16.70 -29.13 8.70
N ALA A 62 17.81 -28.45 8.98
CA ALA A 62 18.98 -28.43 8.08
C ALA A 62 19.71 -29.81 7.98
N ALA A 63 19.55 -30.67 8.99
CA ALA A 63 20.18 -32.00 9.03
C ALA A 63 19.29 -33.09 8.43
N LEU A 64 18.05 -32.78 8.04
CA LEU A 64 17.11 -33.72 7.41
C LEU A 64 17.41 -33.86 5.91
N GLY A 65 17.14 -35.03 5.36
CA GLY A 65 17.13 -35.23 3.91
C GLY A 65 15.99 -34.49 3.21
N PRO A 66 16.00 -34.36 1.87
CA PRO A 66 14.98 -33.63 1.12
C PRO A 66 13.55 -34.15 1.41
N ASP A 67 13.32 -35.46 1.41
CA ASP A 67 12.01 -36.05 1.65
C ASP A 67 11.52 -35.80 3.08
N GLU A 68 12.37 -36.01 4.08
CA GLU A 68 12.04 -35.73 5.48
C GLU A 68 11.73 -34.24 5.73
N ARG A 69 12.45 -33.34 5.06
CA ARG A 69 12.15 -31.89 5.12
C ARG A 69 10.78 -31.59 4.55
N ASP A 70 10.44 -32.17 3.41
CA ASP A 70 9.16 -31.98 2.75
C ASP A 70 8.00 -32.48 3.60
N GLU A 71 8.14 -33.66 4.23
CA GLU A 71 7.16 -34.21 5.17
C GLU A 71 6.93 -33.28 6.38
N ILE A 72 8.01 -32.75 6.97
CA ILE A 72 7.92 -31.82 8.10
C ILE A 72 7.26 -30.53 7.70
N MET A 73 7.62 -29.95 6.56
CA MET A 73 7.05 -28.70 6.06
C MET A 73 5.57 -28.85 5.69
N THR A 74 5.20 -29.96 5.07
CA THR A 74 3.81 -30.31 4.74
C THR A 74 2.98 -30.50 6.00
N ALA A 75 3.50 -31.25 6.98
CA ALA A 75 2.83 -31.45 8.28
C ALA A 75 2.66 -30.15 9.07
N LEU A 76 3.60 -29.20 8.95
CA LEU A 76 3.52 -27.88 9.55
C LEU A 76 2.44 -27.02 8.86
N ALA A 77 2.44 -27.00 7.52
CA ALA A 77 1.47 -26.25 6.72
C ALA A 77 0.02 -26.71 6.92
N ALA A 78 -0.17 -28.02 7.18
CA ALA A 78 -1.49 -28.58 7.47
C ALA A 78 -2.07 -28.18 8.85
N ARG A 79 -1.32 -27.48 9.69
CA ARG A 79 -1.76 -27.07 11.03
C ARG A 79 -2.24 -25.60 11.06
N PRO A 80 -3.55 -25.31 11.16
CA PRO A 80 -4.08 -23.95 11.09
C PRO A 80 -3.52 -23.01 12.15
N ARG A 81 -3.15 -23.53 13.34
CA ARG A 81 -2.57 -22.74 14.44
C ARG A 81 -1.12 -22.32 14.17
N LEU A 82 -0.41 -23.00 13.28
CA LEU A 82 0.98 -22.74 12.92
C LEU A 82 1.12 -22.06 11.56
N ALA A 83 0.07 -22.01 10.75
CA ALA A 83 0.07 -21.36 9.45
C ALA A 83 0.56 -19.89 9.52
N PRO A 84 0.12 -19.04 10.46
CA PRO A 84 0.61 -17.65 10.55
C PRO A 84 2.12 -17.58 10.84
N LEU A 85 2.68 -18.55 11.57
CA LEU A 85 4.12 -18.64 11.82
C LEU A 85 4.88 -18.98 10.53
N LEU A 86 4.34 -19.91 9.75
CA LEU A 86 4.90 -20.29 8.46
C LEU A 86 4.86 -19.12 7.47
N ASP A 87 3.76 -18.36 7.43
CA ASP A 87 3.59 -17.22 6.54
C ASP A 87 4.58 -16.09 6.81
N LEU A 88 4.94 -15.85 8.08
CA LEU A 88 5.98 -14.86 8.44
C LEU A 88 7.32 -15.14 7.74
N VAL A 89 7.59 -16.37 7.40
CA VAL A 89 8.84 -16.78 6.74
C VAL A 89 8.63 -17.00 5.25
N LYS A 90 7.48 -17.56 4.88
CA LYS A 90 7.09 -17.82 3.51
C LYS A 90 7.06 -16.56 2.64
N VAL A 91 6.44 -15.50 3.14
CA VAL A 91 6.30 -14.25 2.38
C VAL A 91 7.65 -13.63 1.99
N PRO A 92 8.63 -13.41 2.89
CA PRO A 92 9.94 -12.90 2.51
C PRO A 92 10.70 -13.80 1.52
N VAL A 93 10.59 -15.13 1.68
CA VAL A 93 11.23 -16.08 0.77
C VAL A 93 10.62 -15.99 -0.63
N LEU A 94 9.29 -15.93 -0.73
CA LEU A 94 8.60 -15.83 -2.01
C LEU A 94 8.83 -14.50 -2.71
N LEU A 95 8.98 -13.40 -1.97
CA LEU A 95 9.41 -12.11 -2.51
C LEU A 95 10.79 -12.21 -3.18
N ALA A 96 11.74 -12.86 -2.49
CA ALA A 96 13.08 -13.05 -3.02
C ALA A 96 13.10 -13.99 -4.25
N ALA A 97 12.39 -15.12 -4.18
CA ALA A 97 12.29 -16.11 -5.25
C ALA A 97 11.57 -15.55 -6.50
N GLY A 98 10.44 -14.84 -6.30
CA GLY A 98 9.71 -14.21 -7.40
C GLY A 98 10.53 -13.16 -8.14
N THR A 99 11.39 -12.42 -7.43
CA THR A 99 12.31 -11.46 -8.05
C THR A 99 13.31 -12.17 -8.98
N GLU A 100 13.89 -13.29 -8.54
CA GLU A 100 14.81 -14.07 -9.40
C GLU A 100 14.09 -14.65 -10.61
N ARG A 101 12.87 -15.18 -10.43
CA ARG A 101 12.04 -15.69 -11.53
C ARG A 101 11.73 -14.61 -12.57
N MET A 102 11.37 -13.41 -12.14
CA MET A 102 11.13 -12.28 -13.04
C MET A 102 12.38 -11.90 -13.83
N LEU A 103 13.56 -11.94 -13.21
CA LEU A 103 14.82 -11.63 -13.87
C LEU A 103 15.18 -12.72 -14.88
N ALA A 104 14.98 -14.00 -14.54
CA ALA A 104 15.19 -15.11 -15.43
C ALA A 104 14.27 -15.07 -16.66
N HIS A 105 12.99 -14.71 -16.46
CA HIS A 105 12.01 -14.58 -17.55
C HIS A 105 12.34 -13.43 -18.53
N ARG A 106 13.08 -12.43 -18.07
CA ARG A 106 13.52 -11.29 -18.91
C ARG A 106 14.87 -11.51 -19.59
N ALA A 107 15.60 -12.56 -19.23
CA ALA A 107 16.85 -12.91 -19.90
C ALA A 107 16.56 -13.46 -21.31
N PRO A 108 17.31 -13.08 -22.36
CA PRO A 108 17.18 -13.67 -23.68
C PRO A 108 17.43 -15.19 -23.59
N THR A 109 16.43 -16.00 -23.93
CA THR A 109 16.61 -17.44 -24.05
C THR A 109 17.32 -17.73 -25.37
N GLY A 110 18.51 -18.31 -25.32
CA GLY A 110 19.33 -18.60 -26.51
C GLY A 110 18.80 -19.73 -27.39
N ASP A 111 17.68 -20.36 -27.06
CA ASP A 111 17.15 -21.58 -27.71
C ASP A 111 15.81 -21.42 -28.46
N GLY A 112 15.24 -20.23 -28.49
CA GLY A 112 14.04 -19.93 -29.31
C GLY A 112 12.74 -20.65 -28.92
N THR A 113 12.72 -21.42 -27.80
CA THR A 113 11.55 -22.21 -27.35
C THR A 113 10.77 -21.57 -26.20
N GLY A 114 11.20 -20.40 -25.73
CA GLY A 114 10.56 -19.68 -24.63
C GLY A 114 9.37 -18.82 -25.06
N THR A 115 8.43 -18.63 -24.16
CA THR A 115 7.37 -17.62 -24.26
C THR A 115 7.99 -16.28 -24.70
N PRO A 116 7.41 -15.55 -25.68
CA PRO A 116 7.99 -14.29 -26.13
C PRO A 116 8.25 -13.37 -24.93
N PRO A 117 9.41 -12.70 -24.90
CA PRO A 117 9.74 -11.82 -23.77
C PRO A 117 8.67 -10.76 -23.60
N ALA A 118 8.39 -10.42 -22.34
CA ALA A 118 7.53 -9.31 -21.98
C ALA A 118 7.80 -8.10 -22.91
N ARG A 119 6.75 -7.45 -23.39
CA ARG A 119 6.85 -6.27 -24.26
C ARG A 119 8.00 -5.38 -23.79
N PRO A 120 9.03 -5.15 -24.62
CA PRO A 120 10.20 -4.39 -24.17
C PRO A 120 9.75 -3.00 -23.73
N LEU A 121 10.17 -2.59 -22.54
CA LEU A 121 9.96 -1.21 -22.08
C LEU A 121 10.63 -0.27 -23.09
N ALA A 122 10.01 0.87 -23.38
CA ALA A 122 10.61 1.89 -24.23
C ALA A 122 12.08 2.12 -23.84
N LEU A 123 12.96 2.25 -24.84
CA LEU A 123 14.42 2.28 -24.66
C LEU A 123 14.90 3.37 -23.71
N ALA A 124 14.26 4.54 -23.70
CA ALA A 124 14.53 5.61 -22.75
C ALA A 124 13.27 5.97 -21.95
N PRO A 125 13.36 6.14 -20.62
CA PRO A 125 12.27 6.76 -19.88
C PRO A 125 12.19 8.24 -20.27
N PRO A 126 11.00 8.86 -20.19
CA PRO A 126 10.92 10.31 -20.25
C PRO A 126 11.70 10.89 -19.07
N ASP A 127 12.30 12.06 -19.24
CA ASP A 127 12.95 12.79 -18.17
C ASP A 127 11.94 13.04 -17.02
N ASP A 128 12.42 12.94 -15.80
CA ASP A 128 11.61 13.32 -14.65
C ASP A 128 11.51 14.85 -14.60
N PRO A 129 10.33 15.42 -14.34
CA PRO A 129 10.19 16.86 -14.14
C PRO A 129 11.11 17.35 -13.01
N PRO A 130 11.73 18.53 -13.14
CA PRO A 130 12.66 19.05 -12.13
C PRO A 130 11.94 19.33 -10.80
N LEU A 131 12.60 18.99 -9.69
CA LEU A 131 12.18 19.29 -8.33
C LEU A 131 13.30 20.02 -7.59
N ASP A 132 12.96 21.07 -6.84
CA ASP A 132 13.89 21.73 -5.92
C ASP A 132 14.00 20.91 -4.62
N CYS A 133 14.83 19.86 -4.66
CA CYS A 133 15.08 18.96 -3.55
C CYS A 133 16.44 19.23 -2.89
N THR A 134 16.45 19.51 -1.59
CA THR A 134 17.65 19.67 -0.78
C THR A 134 17.65 18.63 0.35
N PRO A 135 18.72 17.85 0.56
CA PRO A 135 18.81 16.95 1.71
C PRO A 135 18.78 17.73 3.04
N ALA A 136 18.16 17.16 4.07
CA ALA A 136 18.11 17.77 5.40
C ALA A 136 19.51 17.95 6.03
N ALA A 137 20.48 17.16 5.61
CA ALA A 137 21.88 17.33 6.00
C ALA A 137 22.47 18.67 5.54
N ASP A 138 22.04 19.15 4.37
CA ASP A 138 22.54 20.37 3.72
C ASP A 138 21.65 21.60 4.02
N TRP A 139 20.53 21.39 4.73
CA TRP A 139 19.61 22.47 5.08
C TRP A 139 20.13 23.27 6.28
N PRO A 140 19.95 24.60 6.34
CA PRO A 140 20.36 25.42 7.48
C PRO A 140 19.80 24.92 8.80
N ALA A 141 20.58 24.98 9.89
CA ALA A 141 20.14 24.57 11.21
C ALA A 141 18.92 25.34 11.71
N ARG A 142 18.79 26.60 11.27
CA ARG A 142 17.61 27.45 11.55
C ARG A 142 17.24 28.23 10.31
N SER A 143 15.94 28.22 9.97
CA SER A 143 15.40 28.96 8.82
C SER A 143 13.96 29.38 9.10
N THR A 144 13.39 30.18 8.16
CA THR A 144 12.01 30.66 8.24
C THR A 144 11.28 30.36 6.94
N ALA A 145 9.98 30.10 7.04
CA ALA A 145 9.06 29.96 5.92
C ALA A 145 7.71 30.59 6.28
N ASP A 146 6.92 30.98 5.26
CA ASP A 146 5.55 31.44 5.50
C ASP A 146 4.63 30.24 5.77
N ALA A 147 4.91 29.10 5.12
CA ALA A 147 4.22 27.83 5.35
C ALA A 147 5.19 26.63 5.34
N VAL A 148 4.97 25.70 6.25
CA VAL A 148 5.65 24.40 6.27
C VAL A 148 4.63 23.28 6.05
N VAL A 149 4.90 22.41 5.07
CA VAL A 149 4.08 21.22 4.77
C VAL A 149 4.84 19.97 5.20
N ILE A 150 4.27 19.19 6.11
CA ILE A 150 4.87 17.96 6.66
C ILE A 150 4.37 16.75 5.88
N GLY A 151 5.16 16.23 4.99
CA GLY A 151 4.85 15.13 4.07
C GLY A 151 4.55 15.60 2.65
N SER A 152 5.17 14.95 1.67
CA SER A 152 5.07 15.25 0.24
C SER A 152 4.06 14.36 -0.51
N GLY A 153 3.21 13.62 0.20
CA GLY A 153 2.21 12.71 -0.38
C GLY A 153 1.05 13.44 -1.07
N ALA A 154 -0.03 12.69 -1.38
CA ALA A 154 -1.18 13.17 -2.13
C ALA A 154 -1.73 14.52 -1.65
N GLY A 155 -1.98 14.66 -0.35
CA GLY A 155 -2.53 15.90 0.20
C GLY A 155 -1.48 16.99 0.37
N GLY A 156 -0.28 16.63 0.87
CA GLY A 156 0.79 17.62 1.09
C GLY A 156 1.27 18.29 -0.19
N ALA A 157 1.37 17.54 -1.28
CA ALA A 157 1.74 18.09 -2.59
C ALA A 157 0.68 19.09 -3.08
N MET A 158 -0.62 18.75 -2.96
CA MET A 158 -1.70 19.67 -3.35
C MET A 158 -1.69 20.94 -2.51
N ALA A 159 -1.54 20.82 -1.19
CA ALA A 159 -1.46 21.98 -0.31
C ALA A 159 -0.23 22.85 -0.63
N ALA A 160 0.93 22.25 -0.83
CA ALA A 160 2.17 22.97 -1.18
C ALA A 160 2.01 23.75 -2.49
N ARG A 161 1.37 23.15 -3.52
CA ARG A 161 1.10 23.84 -4.80
C ARG A 161 0.21 25.07 -4.62
N VAL A 162 -0.87 24.95 -3.85
CA VAL A 162 -1.80 26.06 -3.59
C VAL A 162 -1.09 27.19 -2.84
N LEU A 163 -0.39 26.88 -1.76
CA LEU A 163 0.30 27.86 -0.93
C LEU A 163 1.42 28.58 -1.69
N ALA A 164 2.23 27.84 -2.46
CA ALA A 164 3.31 28.42 -3.26
C ALA A 164 2.76 29.32 -4.38
N ARG A 165 1.70 28.90 -5.08
CA ARG A 165 1.02 29.72 -6.10
C ARG A 165 0.38 30.98 -5.53
N ALA A 166 0.03 30.99 -4.25
CA ALA A 166 -0.43 32.18 -3.54
C ALA A 166 0.72 33.10 -3.09
N GLY A 167 1.97 32.79 -3.46
CA GLY A 167 3.16 33.60 -3.15
C GLY A 167 3.77 33.33 -1.77
N LEU A 168 3.30 32.32 -1.03
CA LEU A 168 3.87 31.95 0.26
C LEU A 168 5.19 31.18 0.08
N ARG A 169 6.24 31.58 0.80
CA ARG A 169 7.50 30.83 0.88
C ARG A 169 7.22 29.49 1.55
N THR A 170 7.02 28.47 0.73
CA THR A 170 6.56 27.14 1.17
C THR A 170 7.72 26.13 1.22
N VAL A 171 7.89 25.46 2.36
CA VAL A 171 8.86 24.38 2.55
C VAL A 171 8.12 23.08 2.80
N VAL A 172 8.39 22.07 1.97
CA VAL A 172 7.85 20.70 2.09
C VAL A 172 8.89 19.79 2.72
N LEU A 173 8.54 19.11 3.79
CA LEU A 173 9.42 18.20 4.53
C LEU A 173 9.03 16.75 4.26
N GLU A 174 9.94 16.00 3.64
CA GLU A 174 9.74 14.58 3.35
C GLU A 174 10.75 13.72 4.12
N GLU A 175 10.26 12.72 4.84
CA GLU A 175 11.11 11.79 5.61
C GLU A 175 11.95 10.87 4.72
N GLY A 176 11.43 10.52 3.54
CA GLY A 176 12.09 9.67 2.55
C GLY A 176 12.97 10.44 1.56
N ASP A 177 13.58 9.68 0.67
CA ASP A 177 14.45 10.21 -0.37
C ASP A 177 13.71 10.49 -1.67
N HIS A 178 14.35 11.23 -2.57
CA HIS A 178 13.88 11.43 -3.95
C HIS A 178 14.38 10.30 -4.85
N HIS A 179 13.48 9.66 -5.59
CA HIS A 179 13.77 8.58 -6.51
C HIS A 179 13.33 8.94 -7.94
N THR A 180 14.19 8.70 -8.91
CA THR A 180 13.94 8.99 -10.32
C THR A 180 13.45 7.75 -11.08
N THR A 181 12.78 7.96 -12.22
CA THR A 181 12.38 6.88 -13.14
C THR A 181 13.59 6.06 -13.59
N ALA A 182 14.73 6.71 -13.84
CA ALA A 182 15.99 6.03 -14.14
C ALA A 182 16.47 5.14 -12.99
N SER A 183 16.29 5.55 -11.74
CA SER A 183 16.65 4.72 -10.58
C SER A 183 15.77 3.47 -10.47
N PHE A 184 14.49 3.55 -10.83
CA PHE A 184 13.59 2.40 -10.85
C PHE A 184 13.99 1.36 -11.90
N ARG A 185 14.59 1.76 -13.02
CA ARG A 185 15.07 0.82 -14.05
C ARG A 185 16.33 0.07 -13.63
N ARG A 186 17.20 0.70 -12.86
CA ARG A 186 18.48 0.11 -12.42
C ARG A 186 18.34 -0.88 -11.28
N ARG A 187 17.22 -0.84 -10.52
CA ARG A 187 17.00 -1.64 -9.32
C ARG A 187 15.93 -2.69 -9.52
N THR A 188 16.07 -3.81 -8.85
CA THR A 188 15.06 -4.86 -8.86
C THR A 188 13.80 -4.43 -8.10
N PRO A 189 12.63 -5.03 -8.36
CA PRO A 189 11.40 -4.76 -7.60
C PRO A 189 11.56 -4.94 -6.10
N LEU A 190 12.34 -5.92 -5.66
CA LEU A 190 12.58 -6.20 -4.24
C LEU A 190 13.39 -5.08 -3.56
N GLU A 191 14.47 -4.61 -4.19
CA GLU A 191 15.26 -3.49 -3.69
C GLU A 191 14.40 -2.22 -3.57
N ARG A 192 13.61 -1.93 -4.60
CA ARG A 192 12.68 -0.79 -4.58
C ARG A 192 11.60 -0.93 -3.52
N PHE A 193 11.07 -2.14 -3.30
CA PHE A 193 10.12 -2.40 -2.23
C PHE A 193 10.72 -2.07 -0.86
N ALA A 194 11.93 -2.56 -0.60
CA ALA A 194 12.62 -2.30 0.67
C ALA A 194 12.89 -0.81 0.92
N GLU A 195 13.19 -0.04 -0.12
CA GLU A 195 13.55 1.38 -0.01
C GLU A 195 12.35 2.32 0.01
N LEU A 196 11.36 2.07 -0.86
CA LEU A 196 10.22 2.98 -1.06
C LEU A 196 9.16 2.85 0.02
N TYR A 197 9.15 1.73 0.75
CA TYR A 197 8.14 1.51 1.78
C TYR A 197 8.68 1.77 3.19
N ARG A 198 7.85 2.38 4.01
CA ARG A 198 8.09 2.48 5.45
C ARG A 198 8.31 1.09 6.03
N ASP A 199 9.35 0.98 6.85
CA ASP A 199 9.69 -0.28 7.52
C ASP A 199 9.87 -1.48 6.55
N GLY A 200 10.34 -1.23 5.32
CA GLY A 200 10.45 -2.26 4.30
C GLY A 200 9.12 -2.96 3.97
N GLY A 201 7.99 -2.24 4.11
CA GLY A 201 6.64 -2.77 3.89
C GLY A 201 6.06 -3.58 5.06
N ALA A 202 6.77 -3.69 6.19
CA ALA A 202 6.38 -4.54 7.33
C ALA A 202 5.50 -3.83 8.37
N THR A 203 4.78 -2.78 8.00
CA THR A 203 3.83 -2.11 8.89
C THR A 203 2.59 -2.98 9.07
N VAL A 204 2.30 -3.38 10.31
CA VAL A 204 1.19 -4.28 10.66
C VAL A 204 0.31 -3.66 11.74
N ALA A 205 -1.01 -3.73 11.56
CA ALA A 205 -1.97 -3.48 12.62
C ALA A 205 -2.24 -4.78 13.39
N ALA A 206 -2.06 -4.72 14.70
CA ALA A 206 -2.45 -5.82 15.58
C ALA A 206 -3.98 -5.94 15.64
N GLY A 207 -4.48 -7.17 15.54
CA GLY A 207 -5.91 -7.45 15.51
C GLY A 207 -6.20 -8.92 15.22
N ARG A 208 -7.46 -9.21 14.95
CA ARG A 208 -7.92 -10.58 14.64
C ARG A 208 -8.78 -10.57 13.38
N PRO A 209 -8.19 -10.93 12.22
CA PRO A 209 -6.78 -11.25 11.98
C PRO A 209 -5.88 -10.01 12.00
N PRO A 210 -4.55 -10.18 12.10
CA PRO A 210 -3.60 -9.07 11.87
C PRO A 210 -3.70 -8.59 10.42
N LEU A 211 -3.42 -7.30 10.21
CA LEU A 211 -3.63 -6.65 8.93
C LEU A 211 -2.36 -5.91 8.49
N LEU A 212 -1.89 -6.20 7.28
CA LEU A 212 -0.73 -5.55 6.68
C LEU A 212 -1.13 -4.18 6.11
N LEU A 213 -0.37 -3.12 6.46
CA LEU A 213 -0.63 -1.72 6.08
C LEU A 213 0.61 -1.05 5.48
N PRO A 214 1.11 -1.47 4.32
CA PRO A 214 2.30 -0.87 3.72
C PRO A 214 2.01 0.56 3.27
N THR A 215 2.90 1.49 3.61
CA THR A 215 2.82 2.91 3.22
C THR A 215 4.13 3.36 2.60
N GLY A 216 4.07 4.28 1.63
CA GLY A 216 5.26 4.85 0.99
C GLY A 216 6.04 5.78 1.91
N ARG A 217 7.37 5.84 1.73
CA ARG A 217 8.31 6.75 2.37
C ARG A 217 9.32 7.25 1.34
N ALA A 218 8.92 8.24 0.58
CA ALA A 218 9.72 8.85 -0.48
C ALA A 218 9.07 10.17 -0.89
N VAL A 219 9.76 11.03 -1.61
CA VAL A 219 9.14 12.20 -2.26
C VAL A 219 7.97 11.74 -3.14
N GLY A 220 6.78 12.31 -2.90
CA GLY A 220 5.53 11.85 -3.47
C GLY A 220 4.75 10.87 -2.58
N GLY A 221 5.32 10.42 -1.46
CA GLY A 221 4.66 9.53 -0.48
C GLY A 221 4.10 8.26 -1.11
N THR A 222 2.96 7.79 -0.63
CA THR A 222 2.30 6.58 -1.14
C THR A 222 1.85 6.67 -2.61
N THR A 223 1.71 7.88 -3.20
CA THR A 223 1.37 8.02 -4.63
C THR A 223 2.44 7.42 -5.55
N LEU A 224 3.69 7.32 -5.06
CA LEU A 224 4.79 6.72 -5.80
C LEU A 224 4.64 5.19 -5.91
N VAL A 225 4.01 4.55 -4.93
CA VAL A 225 3.91 3.09 -4.78
C VAL A 225 2.48 2.55 -4.80
N ASN A 226 1.48 3.38 -5.06
CA ASN A 226 0.11 2.91 -5.23
C ASN A 226 -0.13 2.30 -6.63
N SER A 227 -1.29 1.68 -6.82
CA SER A 227 -1.70 1.10 -8.11
C SER A 227 -1.97 2.16 -9.20
N GLY A 228 -2.25 3.39 -8.81
CA GLY A 228 -2.66 4.46 -9.72
C GLY A 228 -4.15 4.46 -10.08
N THR A 229 -4.95 3.63 -9.44
CA THR A 229 -6.41 3.61 -9.63
C THR A 229 -7.04 4.90 -9.10
N CYS A 230 -7.94 5.47 -9.88
CA CYS A 230 -8.57 6.77 -9.63
C CYS A 230 -10.10 6.65 -9.70
N TYR A 231 -10.73 6.47 -8.56
CA TYR A 231 -12.18 6.58 -8.40
C TYR A 231 -12.54 7.92 -7.76
N ARG A 232 -13.63 8.50 -8.21
CA ARG A 232 -14.25 9.67 -7.55
C ARG A 232 -14.96 9.21 -6.28
N THR A 233 -14.95 10.05 -5.26
CA THR A 233 -15.76 9.81 -4.06
C THR A 233 -17.24 9.73 -4.46
N PRO A 234 -17.95 8.63 -4.13
CA PRO A 234 -19.37 8.50 -4.47
C PRO A 234 -20.24 9.56 -3.77
N ASP A 235 -21.28 10.04 -4.44
CA ASP A 235 -22.18 11.09 -3.92
C ASP A 235 -22.81 10.71 -2.58
N HIS A 236 -23.21 9.46 -2.39
CA HIS A 236 -23.77 8.99 -1.11
C HIS A 236 -22.75 9.03 0.04
N VAL A 237 -21.44 8.93 -0.25
CA VAL A 237 -20.36 9.10 0.74
C VAL A 237 -20.21 10.58 1.10
N LEU A 238 -20.23 11.47 0.12
CA LEU A 238 -20.19 12.92 0.35
C LEU A 238 -21.39 13.36 1.19
N GLU A 239 -22.59 12.89 0.84
CA GLU A 239 -23.81 13.15 1.60
C GLU A 239 -23.72 12.62 3.04
N ARG A 240 -23.16 11.42 3.22
CA ARG A 240 -22.91 10.87 4.56
C ARG A 240 -21.93 11.73 5.35
N TRP A 241 -20.85 12.24 4.74
CA TRP A 241 -19.92 13.13 5.42
C TRP A 241 -20.56 14.44 5.80
N ARG A 242 -21.40 15.00 4.92
CA ARG A 242 -22.17 16.21 5.19
C ARG A 242 -23.15 16.03 6.36
N THR A 243 -23.97 14.97 6.33
CA THR A 243 -25.03 14.76 7.32
C THR A 243 -24.51 14.24 8.67
N ALA A 244 -23.61 13.26 8.67
CA ALA A 244 -23.12 12.63 9.89
C ALA A 244 -21.98 13.36 10.59
N PHE A 245 -21.22 14.18 9.86
CA PHE A 245 -20.06 14.92 10.40
C PHE A 245 -20.18 16.43 10.27
N GLY A 246 -21.20 16.94 9.58
CA GLY A 246 -21.31 18.35 9.26
C GLY A 246 -20.12 18.86 8.45
N LEU A 247 -19.55 17.97 7.63
CA LEU A 247 -18.40 18.29 6.79
C LEU A 247 -18.94 18.72 5.44
N ASP A 248 -19.01 20.03 5.24
CA ASP A 248 -19.46 20.61 4.00
C ASP A 248 -18.30 20.64 2.98
N LEU A 249 -18.03 19.45 2.44
CA LEU A 249 -17.13 19.29 1.29
C LEU A 249 -17.92 19.29 -0.03
N ALA A 250 -19.26 19.30 0.02
CA ALA A 250 -20.09 19.17 -1.17
C ALA A 250 -19.98 20.42 -2.06
N ASP A 251 -19.94 21.62 -1.45
CA ASP A 251 -19.75 22.86 -2.18
C ASP A 251 -18.28 22.98 -2.64
N GLY A 252 -18.05 22.77 -3.93
CA GLY A 252 -16.73 22.84 -4.56
C GLY A 252 -15.94 21.54 -4.59
N PHE A 253 -16.33 20.48 -3.84
CA PHE A 253 -15.57 19.23 -3.83
C PHE A 253 -15.53 18.54 -5.20
N GLY A 254 -16.61 18.62 -5.98
CA GLY A 254 -16.65 18.16 -7.37
C GLY A 254 -15.60 18.85 -8.23
N ALA A 255 -15.47 20.16 -8.13
CA ALA A 255 -14.46 20.93 -8.86
C ALA A 255 -13.03 20.58 -8.41
N HIS A 256 -12.81 20.31 -7.12
CA HIS A 256 -11.53 19.83 -6.62
C HIS A 256 -11.20 18.40 -7.11
N LEU A 257 -12.19 17.53 -7.27
CA LEU A 257 -12.00 16.23 -7.92
C LEU A 257 -11.62 16.38 -9.39
N ASP A 258 -12.29 17.29 -10.12
CA ASP A 258 -11.97 17.60 -11.53
C ASP A 258 -10.54 18.11 -11.68
N GLU A 259 -10.12 18.99 -10.78
CA GLU A 259 -8.75 19.52 -10.75
C GLU A 259 -7.73 18.42 -10.46
N ALA A 260 -8.01 17.53 -9.49
CA ALA A 260 -7.14 16.41 -9.17
C ALA A 260 -7.02 15.44 -10.35
N GLU A 261 -8.14 15.09 -11.01
CA GLU A 261 -8.14 14.23 -12.20
C GLU A 261 -7.35 14.83 -13.36
N ARG A 262 -7.56 16.11 -13.66
CA ARG A 262 -6.83 16.82 -14.73
C ARG A 262 -5.31 16.85 -14.43
N THR A 263 -4.94 17.19 -13.21
CA THR A 263 -3.54 17.27 -12.78
C THR A 263 -2.83 15.92 -12.88
N LEU A 264 -3.54 14.83 -12.58
CA LEU A 264 -3.00 13.48 -12.66
C LEU A 264 -3.11 12.85 -14.05
N GLY A 265 -3.74 13.50 -15.01
CA GLY A 265 -3.98 12.94 -16.35
C GLY A 265 -4.78 11.64 -16.29
N VAL A 266 -5.85 11.60 -15.47
CA VAL A 266 -6.64 10.40 -15.25
C VAL A 266 -7.37 10.00 -16.53
N ALA A 267 -7.14 8.77 -16.98
CA ALA A 267 -7.76 8.21 -18.17
C ALA A 267 -8.09 6.73 -17.99
N THR A 268 -9.11 6.26 -18.72
CA THR A 268 -9.42 4.83 -18.85
C THR A 268 -8.28 4.12 -19.55
N GLN A 269 -7.87 2.97 -19.03
CA GLN A 269 -6.79 2.20 -19.65
C GLN A 269 -7.31 1.48 -20.90
N PRO A 270 -6.57 1.53 -22.02
CA PRO A 270 -6.96 0.84 -23.24
C PRO A 270 -6.84 -0.69 -23.08
N LEU A 271 -7.65 -1.44 -23.84
CA LEU A 271 -7.75 -2.90 -23.70
C LEU A 271 -6.45 -3.63 -24.03
N ASP A 272 -5.66 -3.13 -24.98
CA ASP A 272 -4.41 -3.74 -25.44
C ASP A 272 -3.28 -3.76 -24.41
N VAL A 273 -3.39 -2.95 -23.34
CA VAL A 273 -2.40 -2.91 -22.26
C VAL A 273 -2.88 -3.59 -20.98
N LEU A 274 -4.16 -4.02 -20.88
CA LEU A 274 -4.70 -4.60 -19.64
C LEU A 274 -3.97 -5.87 -19.22
N GLY A 275 -3.50 -6.67 -20.18
CA GLY A 275 -2.95 -8.00 -19.94
C GLY A 275 -4.03 -9.07 -19.71
N ASN A 276 -3.63 -10.34 -19.77
CA ASN A 276 -4.56 -11.46 -19.69
C ASN A 276 -5.37 -11.48 -18.38
N ASN A 277 -4.79 -11.04 -17.26
CA ASN A 277 -5.50 -10.96 -15.99
C ASN A 277 -6.76 -10.08 -16.09
N GLY A 278 -6.63 -8.91 -16.72
CA GLY A 278 -7.76 -8.01 -16.94
C GLY A 278 -8.77 -8.55 -17.96
N LEU A 279 -8.29 -9.09 -19.06
CA LEU A 279 -9.15 -9.64 -20.12
C LEU A 279 -9.99 -10.83 -19.64
N LEU A 280 -9.40 -11.75 -18.85
CA LEU A 280 -10.11 -12.85 -18.21
C LEU A 280 -11.17 -12.35 -17.22
N THR A 281 -10.85 -11.29 -16.46
CA THR A 281 -11.82 -10.69 -15.53
C THR A 281 -13.02 -10.11 -16.27
N LEU A 282 -12.80 -9.38 -17.37
CA LEU A 282 -13.90 -8.86 -18.23
C LEU A 282 -14.74 -10.00 -18.79
N ALA A 283 -14.12 -11.05 -19.35
CA ALA A 283 -14.82 -12.20 -19.92
C ALA A 283 -15.63 -12.96 -18.85
N GLY A 284 -15.13 -13.10 -17.62
CA GLY A 284 -15.86 -13.71 -16.52
C GLY A 284 -17.05 -12.88 -16.09
N ALA A 285 -16.88 -11.56 -15.97
CA ALA A 285 -17.97 -10.64 -15.63
C ALA A 285 -19.06 -10.61 -16.70
N GLU A 286 -18.70 -10.59 -17.98
CA GLU A 286 -19.64 -10.65 -19.11
C GLU A 286 -20.51 -11.90 -19.04
N ARG A 287 -19.91 -13.09 -18.80
CA ARG A 287 -20.65 -14.36 -18.66
C ARG A 287 -21.60 -14.39 -17.47
N LEU A 288 -21.31 -13.64 -16.42
CA LEU A 288 -22.17 -13.50 -15.24
C LEU A 288 -23.21 -12.37 -15.37
N GLY A 289 -23.11 -11.54 -16.42
CA GLY A 289 -23.92 -10.33 -16.54
C GLY A 289 -23.54 -9.25 -15.51
N TRP A 290 -22.31 -9.27 -14.96
CA TRP A 290 -21.84 -8.32 -13.96
C TRP A 290 -21.24 -7.08 -14.59
N ARG A 291 -21.42 -5.95 -13.92
CA ARG A 291 -20.83 -4.67 -14.34
C ARG A 291 -19.33 -4.66 -14.08
N ALA A 292 -18.56 -4.60 -15.15
CA ALA A 292 -17.11 -4.50 -15.11
C ALA A 292 -16.60 -3.60 -16.23
N ALA A 293 -15.51 -2.87 -15.95
CA ALA A 293 -14.89 -1.99 -16.92
C ALA A 293 -13.38 -1.83 -16.67
N PRO A 294 -12.60 -1.48 -17.72
CA PRO A 294 -11.23 -1.04 -17.53
C PRO A 294 -11.16 0.15 -16.57
N LEU A 295 -10.22 0.11 -15.63
CA LEU A 295 -10.08 1.13 -14.62
C LEU A 295 -9.58 2.47 -15.19
N ARG A 296 -10.10 3.56 -14.63
CA ARG A 296 -9.52 4.90 -14.77
C ARG A 296 -8.29 5.02 -13.88
N ARG A 297 -7.17 5.45 -14.45
CA ARG A 297 -5.89 5.51 -13.72
C ARG A 297 -5.09 6.75 -14.09
N ASN A 298 -4.25 7.21 -13.16
CA ASN A 298 -3.29 8.28 -13.40
C ASN A 298 -2.02 7.75 -14.14
N ALA A 299 -2.20 7.01 -15.20
CA ALA A 299 -1.11 6.42 -15.95
C ALA A 299 -1.34 6.53 -17.47
N PRO A 300 -1.42 7.76 -18.03
CA PRO A 300 -1.51 7.95 -19.47
C PRO A 300 -0.26 7.34 -20.13
N GLY A 301 -0.45 6.60 -21.22
CA GLY A 301 0.64 5.90 -21.92
C GLY A 301 1.25 4.73 -21.13
N CYS A 302 0.47 4.08 -20.27
CA CYS A 302 0.90 2.87 -19.56
C CYS A 302 1.38 1.80 -20.56
N GLN A 303 2.54 1.19 -20.26
CA GLN A 303 3.15 0.13 -21.08
C GLN A 303 2.96 -1.27 -20.48
N GLY A 304 2.10 -1.44 -19.48
CA GLY A 304 1.80 -2.74 -18.91
C GLY A 304 2.95 -3.38 -18.12
N SER A 305 3.83 -2.60 -17.48
CA SER A 305 4.98 -3.14 -16.74
C SER A 305 4.63 -3.86 -15.44
N CYS A 306 3.40 -3.74 -14.93
CA CYS A 306 2.92 -4.28 -13.66
C CYS A 306 3.77 -3.88 -12.43
N GLN A 307 4.49 -2.76 -12.46
CA GLN A 307 5.44 -2.37 -11.40
C GLN A 307 5.02 -1.12 -10.63
N CYS A 308 3.77 -0.68 -10.74
CA CYS A 308 3.30 0.55 -10.09
C CYS A 308 3.57 0.58 -8.58
N VAL A 309 3.42 -0.56 -7.90
CA VAL A 309 3.61 -0.68 -6.44
C VAL A 309 5.09 -0.65 -5.99
N VAL A 310 6.02 -0.60 -6.91
CA VAL A 310 7.46 -0.46 -6.62
C VAL A 310 8.11 0.66 -7.44
N GLY A 311 7.33 1.67 -7.83
CA GLY A 311 7.78 2.75 -8.71
C GLY A 311 7.69 2.38 -10.19
N CYS A 312 7.11 3.28 -10.99
CA CYS A 312 6.87 3.04 -12.41
C CYS A 312 8.15 3.20 -13.24
N PRO A 313 8.68 2.12 -13.87
CA PRO A 313 9.95 2.21 -14.62
C PRO A 313 9.80 2.89 -15.99
N THR A 314 8.57 3.20 -16.41
CA THR A 314 8.29 3.88 -17.69
C THR A 314 7.96 5.36 -17.53
N GLY A 315 7.81 5.84 -16.29
CA GLY A 315 7.38 7.20 -16.00
C GLY A 315 5.91 7.50 -16.36
N ALA A 316 5.15 6.52 -16.85
CA ALA A 316 3.75 6.73 -17.22
C ALA A 316 2.84 7.06 -16.03
N LYS A 317 3.11 6.47 -14.85
CA LYS A 317 2.31 6.77 -13.65
C LYS A 317 2.59 8.18 -13.14
N GLN A 318 1.56 9.02 -13.12
CA GLN A 318 1.60 10.40 -12.65
C GLN A 318 1.43 10.46 -11.12
N SER A 319 2.45 9.99 -10.38
CA SER A 319 2.54 10.27 -8.95
C SER A 319 2.65 11.77 -8.72
N VAL A 320 2.31 12.27 -7.53
CA VAL A 320 2.42 13.70 -7.25
C VAL A 320 3.84 14.25 -7.41
N GLN A 321 4.86 13.38 -7.33
CA GLN A 321 6.24 13.71 -7.67
C GLN A 321 6.40 14.15 -9.13
N ARG A 322 5.59 13.62 -10.06
CA ARG A 322 5.67 13.94 -11.48
C ARG A 322 4.63 14.96 -11.95
N SER A 323 3.52 15.10 -11.20
CA SER A 323 2.35 15.87 -11.66
C SER A 323 2.06 17.12 -10.85
N VAL A 324 2.33 17.13 -9.55
CA VAL A 324 1.92 18.23 -8.64
C VAL A 324 3.12 18.97 -8.05
N LEU A 325 4.12 18.24 -7.54
CA LEU A 325 5.30 18.85 -6.92
C LEU A 325 6.13 19.70 -7.90
N PRO A 326 6.27 19.35 -9.19
CA PRO A 326 6.93 20.23 -10.16
C PRO A 326 6.27 21.62 -10.25
N ASP A 327 4.93 21.66 -10.27
CA ASP A 327 4.19 22.92 -10.27
C ASP A 327 4.40 23.72 -8.98
N ALA A 328 4.46 23.03 -7.83
CA ALA A 328 4.74 23.67 -6.56
C ALA A 328 6.16 24.26 -6.54
N CYS A 329 7.16 23.53 -7.03
CA CYS A 329 8.54 24.00 -7.14
C CYS A 329 8.68 25.16 -8.13
N ALA A 330 8.00 25.11 -9.28
CA ALA A 330 7.97 26.21 -10.25
C ALA A 330 7.36 27.49 -9.65
N ALA A 331 6.45 27.34 -8.67
CA ALA A 331 5.89 28.46 -7.90
C ALA A 331 6.74 28.85 -6.67
N GLY A 332 7.94 28.28 -6.49
CA GLY A 332 8.89 28.64 -5.44
C GLY A 332 8.86 27.73 -4.19
N ALA A 333 8.10 26.63 -4.18
CA ALA A 333 8.20 25.67 -3.09
C ALA A 333 9.54 24.92 -3.12
N ARG A 334 10.08 24.63 -1.94
CA ARG A 334 11.34 23.86 -1.77
C ARG A 334 11.04 22.58 -1.00
N ILE A 335 11.65 21.47 -1.42
CA ILE A 335 11.47 20.15 -0.80
C ILE A 335 12.74 19.81 -0.02
N VAL A 336 12.60 19.45 1.26
CA VAL A 336 13.69 18.96 2.09
C VAL A 336 13.52 17.46 2.26
N THR A 337 14.46 16.67 1.75
CA THR A 337 14.45 15.20 1.80
C THR A 337 15.21 14.65 3.00
N GLY A 338 14.90 13.43 3.44
CA GLY A 338 15.44 12.87 4.68
C GLY A 338 15.05 13.66 5.93
N ALA A 339 13.98 14.46 5.85
CA ALA A 339 13.55 15.43 6.84
C ALA A 339 12.43 14.86 7.72
N ARG A 340 12.77 14.12 8.75
CA ARG A 340 11.82 13.57 9.70
C ARG A 340 11.40 14.60 10.74
N VAL A 341 10.18 15.11 10.66
CA VAL A 341 9.64 16.03 11.66
C VAL A 341 9.43 15.30 12.99
N ARG A 342 10.05 15.83 14.05
CA ARG A 342 9.92 15.31 15.42
C ARG A 342 8.79 15.97 16.17
N ARG A 343 8.65 17.29 16.03
CA ARG A 343 7.65 18.09 16.76
C ARG A 343 7.17 19.26 15.90
N ILE A 344 5.92 19.62 16.05
CA ILE A 344 5.40 20.94 15.71
C ILE A 344 5.70 21.84 16.91
N LEU A 345 6.34 22.95 16.65
CA LEU A 345 6.63 23.98 17.66
C LEU A 345 5.40 24.85 17.84
N VAL A 346 5.07 25.14 19.10
CA VAL A 346 3.88 25.91 19.48
C VAL A 346 4.28 27.00 20.46
N ASP A 347 3.87 28.23 20.20
CA ASP A 347 3.89 29.32 21.15
C ASP A 347 2.58 29.26 21.97
N ALA A 348 2.69 28.80 23.21
CA ALA A 348 1.56 28.54 24.10
C ALA A 348 1.04 29.79 24.81
N ASP A 349 1.89 30.82 24.97
CA ASP A 349 1.64 31.97 25.83
C ASP A 349 1.08 33.19 25.07
N ARG A 350 0.70 32.98 23.81
CA ARG A 350 0.14 34.08 22.99
C ARG A 350 -1.28 34.48 23.39
N PRO A 351 -1.58 35.78 23.41
CA PRO A 351 -2.98 36.25 23.50
C PRO A 351 -3.83 35.62 22.39
N GLY A 352 -4.97 35.04 22.73
CA GLY A 352 -5.87 34.37 21.79
C GLY A 352 -5.61 32.86 21.64
N GLY A 353 -4.70 32.29 22.43
CA GLY A 353 -4.46 30.84 22.54
C GLY A 353 -3.21 30.35 21.78
N PRO A 354 -2.89 29.05 21.93
CA PRO A 354 -1.71 28.44 21.32
C PRO A 354 -1.66 28.63 19.80
N ARG A 355 -0.46 28.92 19.27
CA ARG A 355 -0.23 29.08 17.82
C ARG A 355 0.97 28.27 17.33
N ALA A 356 0.91 27.82 16.10
CA ALA A 356 2.07 27.24 15.43
C ALA A 356 3.24 28.26 15.40
N ALA A 357 4.43 27.78 15.70
CA ALA A 357 5.67 28.56 15.65
C ALA A 357 6.68 27.93 14.65
N GLY A 358 6.40 26.75 14.14
CA GLY A 358 7.25 26.04 13.18
C GLY A 358 7.35 24.56 13.46
N VAL A 359 8.47 23.97 13.08
CA VAL A 359 8.74 22.53 13.25
C VAL A 359 10.18 22.27 13.64
N ALA A 360 10.39 21.20 14.40
CA ALA A 360 11.70 20.63 14.70
C ALA A 360 11.88 19.33 13.93
N VAL A 361 12.97 19.20 13.22
CA VAL A 361 13.27 18.13 12.27
C VAL A 361 14.55 17.42 12.67
N GLU A 362 14.53 16.09 12.68
CA GLU A 362 15.72 15.26 12.90
C GLU A 362 16.68 15.35 11.72
N ARG A 363 17.96 15.56 11.98
CA ARG A 363 19.01 15.51 10.96
C ARG A 363 19.56 14.10 10.79
N PRO A 364 19.76 13.63 9.56
CA PRO A 364 20.59 12.44 9.33
C PRO A 364 21.99 12.64 9.93
N GLY A 365 22.47 11.65 10.69
CA GLY A 365 23.77 11.76 11.39
C GLY A 365 23.72 12.44 12.76
N GLY A 366 22.55 12.89 13.21
CA GLY A 366 22.32 13.47 14.54
C GLY A 366 22.15 14.99 14.54
N GLY A 367 21.52 15.49 15.60
CA GLY A 367 21.15 16.89 15.74
C GLY A 367 19.72 17.19 15.24
N GLU A 368 19.31 18.43 15.40
CA GLU A 368 17.97 18.92 15.05
C GLU A 368 18.13 20.20 14.21
N LEU A 369 17.22 20.42 13.27
CA LEU A 369 17.07 21.71 12.60
C LEU A 369 15.66 22.26 12.89
N GLU A 370 15.54 23.59 12.89
CA GLU A 370 14.28 24.28 13.12
C GLU A 370 13.88 25.09 11.89
N ILE A 371 12.61 24.99 11.50
CA ILE A 371 12.01 25.86 10.50
C ILE A 371 10.86 26.58 11.16
N LEU A 372 11.04 27.89 11.39
CA LEU A 372 10.01 28.72 12.00
C LEU A 372 8.96 29.08 10.95
N SER A 373 7.68 28.92 11.31
CA SER A 373 6.55 29.22 10.41
C SER A 373 5.27 29.42 11.21
N PRO A 374 4.46 30.43 10.87
CA PRO A 374 3.14 30.64 11.48
C PRO A 374 2.09 29.65 10.97
N LEU A 375 2.34 28.99 9.83
CA LEU A 375 1.43 28.03 9.19
C LEU A 375 2.10 26.68 9.01
N VAL A 376 1.56 25.64 9.64
CA VAL A 376 2.01 24.26 9.53
C VAL A 376 0.89 23.39 8.96
N VAL A 377 1.11 22.79 7.80
CA VAL A 377 0.20 21.85 7.16
C VAL A 377 0.67 20.42 7.46
N LEU A 378 -0.10 19.70 8.25
CA LEU A 378 0.17 18.31 8.60
C LEU A 378 -0.39 17.38 7.53
N ALA A 379 0.50 16.75 6.77
CA ALA A 379 0.22 15.82 5.69
C ALA A 379 1.09 14.54 5.77
N ALA A 380 1.43 14.13 6.99
CA ALA A 380 2.29 12.96 7.26
C ALA A 380 1.60 11.61 7.03
N GLY A 381 0.35 11.61 6.63
CA GLY A 381 -0.50 10.44 6.39
C GLY A 381 -1.19 9.93 7.66
N ALA A 382 -2.32 9.22 7.49
CA ALA A 382 -3.22 8.86 8.57
C ALA A 382 -2.57 8.03 9.69
N LEU A 383 -1.46 7.34 9.41
CA LEU A 383 -0.74 6.55 10.40
C LEU A 383 0.32 7.34 11.18
N GLN A 384 0.87 8.43 10.62
CA GLN A 384 1.95 9.19 11.24
C GLN A 384 1.48 10.53 11.85
N SER A 385 0.38 11.10 11.36
CA SER A 385 -0.16 12.36 11.86
C SER A 385 -0.56 12.31 13.35
N PRO A 386 -1.28 11.31 13.87
CA PRO A 386 -1.61 11.27 15.29
C PRO A 386 -0.40 11.13 16.25
N PRO A 387 0.59 10.27 16.00
CA PRO A 387 1.80 10.22 16.83
C PRO A 387 2.57 11.54 16.83
N LEU A 388 2.67 12.22 15.67
CA LEU A 388 3.33 13.53 15.60
C LEU A 388 2.62 14.57 16.43
N LEU A 389 1.29 14.66 16.36
CA LEU A 389 0.50 15.57 17.20
C LEU A 389 0.70 15.29 18.69
N ARG A 390 0.75 14.02 19.10
CA ARG A 390 1.01 13.65 20.51
C ARG A 390 2.42 14.05 20.95
N ARG A 391 3.45 13.86 20.13
CA ARG A 391 4.82 14.32 20.43
C ARG A 391 4.92 15.83 20.57
N SER A 392 4.10 16.55 19.82
CA SER A 392 4.04 18.01 19.82
C SER A 392 3.22 18.61 20.97
N GLY A 393 2.66 17.79 21.88
CA GLY A 393 1.75 18.29 22.93
C GLY A 393 0.33 18.64 22.44
N LEU A 394 0.04 18.39 21.17
CA LEU A 394 -1.24 18.68 20.51
C LEU A 394 -2.21 17.48 20.52
N GLY A 395 -1.91 16.48 21.31
CA GLY A 395 -2.61 15.19 21.36
C GLY A 395 -3.76 15.09 22.36
N THR A 396 -4.32 16.19 22.85
CA THR A 396 -5.30 16.22 23.95
C THR A 396 -6.71 15.78 23.57
N HIS A 397 -7.07 15.85 22.28
CA HIS A 397 -8.41 15.49 21.85
C HIS A 397 -8.65 13.96 22.00
N PRO A 398 -9.76 13.52 22.69
CA PRO A 398 -9.97 12.10 23.03
C PRO A 398 -10.20 11.20 21.81
N ARG A 399 -10.56 11.77 20.66
CA ARG A 399 -10.77 11.04 19.42
C ARG A 399 -9.52 11.00 18.53
N LEU A 400 -8.44 11.67 18.88
CA LEU A 400 -7.19 11.65 18.11
C LEU A 400 -6.63 10.23 17.98
N GLY A 401 -6.35 9.81 16.76
CA GLY A 401 -5.87 8.47 16.43
C GLY A 401 -6.92 7.38 16.50
N ARG A 402 -8.18 7.70 16.82
CA ARG A 402 -9.33 6.80 16.70
C ARG A 402 -9.94 6.92 15.30
N ASN A 403 -10.94 6.10 15.03
CA ASN A 403 -11.68 6.17 13.76
C ASN A 403 -10.82 5.78 12.54
N LEU A 404 -9.77 4.97 12.74
CA LEU A 404 -8.98 4.45 11.62
C LEU A 404 -9.84 3.51 10.77
N SER A 405 -10.03 3.86 9.52
CA SER A 405 -10.63 3.07 8.45
C SER A 405 -9.54 2.76 7.42
N VAL A 406 -9.58 1.59 6.78
CA VAL A 406 -8.43 1.12 6.00
C VAL A 406 -8.79 0.43 4.69
N HIS A 407 -10.07 0.12 4.43
CA HIS A 407 -10.50 -0.79 3.38
C HIS A 407 -9.80 -2.15 3.48
N PRO A 408 -10.15 -3.02 4.43
CA PRO A 408 -9.58 -4.36 4.47
C PRO A 408 -9.80 -5.07 3.14
N ALA A 409 -8.74 -5.66 2.63
CA ALA A 409 -8.74 -6.35 1.35
C ALA A 409 -8.18 -7.77 1.51
N THR A 410 -8.70 -8.67 0.67
CA THR A 410 -8.19 -10.04 0.51
C THR A 410 -8.08 -10.36 -0.98
N SER A 411 -7.41 -11.45 -1.32
CA SER A 411 -7.18 -11.83 -2.70
C SER A 411 -7.48 -13.32 -2.93
N VAL A 412 -7.85 -13.64 -4.16
CA VAL A 412 -8.11 -15.00 -4.64
C VAL A 412 -7.42 -15.15 -5.99
N ALA A 413 -6.94 -16.35 -6.32
CA ALA A 413 -6.36 -16.64 -7.62
C ALA A 413 -7.08 -17.80 -8.32
N GLY A 414 -7.27 -17.70 -9.62
CA GLY A 414 -7.77 -18.77 -10.48
C GLY A 414 -6.65 -19.37 -11.31
N ARG A 415 -6.55 -20.71 -11.36
CA ARG A 415 -5.61 -21.44 -12.20
C ARG A 415 -6.26 -21.79 -13.53
N PHE A 416 -5.61 -21.42 -14.62
CA PHE A 416 -6.04 -21.67 -15.98
C PHE A 416 -5.21 -22.77 -16.66
N ALA A 417 -5.73 -23.30 -17.76
CA ALA A 417 -4.99 -24.26 -18.59
C ALA A 417 -3.82 -23.62 -19.29
N GLU A 418 -4.06 -22.40 -19.82
CA GLU A 418 -3.08 -21.65 -20.59
C GLU A 418 -2.36 -20.63 -19.68
N PRO A 419 -1.16 -20.20 -20.06
CA PRO A 419 -0.45 -19.13 -19.37
C PRO A 419 -1.26 -17.83 -19.33
N VAL A 420 -1.38 -17.25 -18.16
CA VAL A 420 -2.01 -15.94 -17.91
C VAL A 420 -0.94 -14.85 -17.81
N THR A 421 0.18 -15.17 -17.18
CA THR A 421 1.30 -14.25 -16.93
C THR A 421 0.80 -12.93 -16.34
N ALA A 422 0.06 -12.99 -15.24
CA ALA A 422 -0.69 -11.85 -14.68
C ALA A 422 0.16 -10.60 -14.40
N TRP A 423 1.49 -10.75 -14.29
CA TRP A 423 2.44 -9.64 -14.12
C TRP A 423 2.84 -8.94 -15.41
N GLU A 424 2.27 -9.32 -16.55
CA GLU A 424 2.37 -8.64 -17.84
C GLU A 424 1.05 -7.93 -18.12
N GLY A 425 1.07 -6.61 -18.07
CA GLY A 425 -0.12 -5.79 -18.20
C GLY A 425 -0.24 -4.72 -17.11
N VAL A 426 -1.41 -4.17 -17.00
CA VAL A 426 -1.74 -3.15 -16.00
C VAL A 426 -1.90 -3.81 -14.63
N LEU A 427 -1.24 -3.30 -13.60
CA LEU A 427 -1.23 -3.87 -12.24
C LEU A 427 -2.63 -3.99 -11.63
N GLN A 428 -3.44 -2.94 -11.68
CA GLN A 428 -4.88 -2.95 -11.42
C GLN A 428 -5.57 -2.51 -12.71
N SER A 429 -6.24 -3.45 -13.38
CA SER A 429 -6.65 -3.28 -14.78
C SER A 429 -8.15 -3.12 -14.97
N VAL A 430 -8.95 -3.86 -14.24
CA VAL A 430 -10.42 -3.91 -14.37
C VAL A 430 -11.05 -3.78 -12.99
N GLY A 431 -12.08 -2.94 -12.89
CA GLY A 431 -12.98 -2.86 -11.73
C GLY A 431 -14.27 -3.63 -12.01
N VAL A 432 -14.74 -4.40 -11.03
CA VAL A 432 -16.02 -5.09 -11.06
C VAL A 432 -16.89 -4.47 -9.97
N GLU A 433 -17.94 -3.74 -10.40
CA GLU A 433 -18.73 -2.86 -9.52
C GLU A 433 -20.08 -3.48 -9.14
N GLU A 434 -20.34 -4.74 -9.49
CA GLU A 434 -21.62 -5.40 -9.24
C GLU A 434 -22.00 -5.39 -7.75
N LEU A 435 -21.04 -5.57 -6.87
CA LEU A 435 -21.24 -5.59 -5.42
C LEU A 435 -20.88 -4.28 -4.72
N HIS A 436 -20.59 -3.22 -5.47
CA HIS A 436 -20.12 -1.94 -4.89
C HIS A 436 -21.18 -1.29 -4.00
N SER A 437 -22.46 -1.36 -4.37
CA SER A 437 -23.58 -0.87 -3.53
C SER A 437 -23.67 -1.59 -2.17
N GLY A 438 -23.18 -2.84 -2.08
CA GLY A 438 -23.00 -3.60 -0.85
C GLY A 438 -21.71 -3.30 -0.08
N GLY A 439 -20.91 -2.36 -0.59
CA GLY A 439 -19.62 -1.97 -0.01
C GLY A 439 -18.49 -2.95 -0.32
N ILE A 440 -18.54 -3.65 -1.44
CA ILE A 440 -17.51 -4.58 -1.93
C ILE A 440 -17.07 -4.12 -3.32
N LEU A 441 -15.79 -3.79 -3.49
CA LEU A 441 -15.19 -3.48 -4.78
C LEU A 441 -14.16 -4.54 -5.14
N ILE A 442 -14.36 -5.22 -6.27
CA ILE A 442 -13.45 -6.24 -6.80
C ILE A 442 -12.61 -5.62 -7.91
N GLU A 443 -11.31 -5.90 -7.91
CA GLU A 443 -10.37 -5.40 -8.92
C GLU A 443 -9.50 -6.54 -9.44
N ALA A 444 -9.34 -6.61 -10.77
CA ALA A 444 -8.31 -7.45 -11.36
C ALA A 444 -6.95 -6.88 -10.94
N THR A 445 -6.30 -7.54 -9.99
CA THR A 445 -5.06 -7.04 -9.38
C THR A 445 -3.94 -8.05 -9.61
N ALA A 446 -2.88 -7.59 -10.26
CA ALA A 446 -1.63 -8.33 -10.38
C ALA A 446 -0.53 -7.62 -9.59
N THR A 447 0.57 -8.30 -9.38
CA THR A 447 1.76 -7.74 -8.73
C THR A 447 3.01 -8.29 -9.39
N PRO A 448 4.17 -7.63 -9.27
CA PRO A 448 5.43 -8.27 -9.62
C PRO A 448 5.54 -9.65 -8.97
N PRO A 449 6.14 -10.65 -9.65
CA PRO A 449 6.26 -12.02 -9.13
C PRO A 449 6.78 -12.07 -7.69
N GLY A 450 6.14 -12.88 -6.84
CA GLY A 450 6.43 -13.02 -5.42
C GLY A 450 5.66 -12.07 -4.50
N MET A 451 5.17 -10.95 -4.97
CA MET A 451 4.43 -9.99 -4.10
C MET A 451 2.98 -10.40 -3.83
N GLY A 452 2.37 -11.23 -4.69
CA GLY A 452 1.01 -11.77 -4.51
C GLY A 452 0.98 -13.16 -3.84
N SER A 453 2.02 -13.52 -3.12
CA SER A 453 2.25 -14.89 -2.63
C SER A 453 1.32 -15.38 -1.52
N PHE A 454 0.46 -14.51 -0.99
CA PHE A 454 -0.49 -14.88 0.09
C PHE A 454 -1.51 -15.95 -0.33
N VAL A 455 -1.82 -16.06 -1.62
CA VAL A 455 -2.80 -17.03 -2.14
C VAL A 455 -2.18 -18.41 -2.40
N LEU A 456 -0.84 -18.52 -2.45
CA LEU A 456 -0.17 -19.79 -2.76
C LEU A 456 -0.20 -20.72 -1.56
N PRO A 457 -0.86 -21.90 -1.65
CA PRO A 457 -0.95 -22.84 -0.54
C PRO A 457 0.31 -23.68 -0.38
N GLY A 458 0.40 -24.35 0.78
CA GLY A 458 1.41 -25.38 1.03
C GLY A 458 2.78 -24.84 1.44
N ALA A 459 3.72 -25.75 1.53
CA ALA A 459 5.14 -25.57 1.78
C ALA A 459 5.91 -26.73 1.10
N GLY A 460 7.22 -26.69 1.06
CA GLY A 460 8.04 -27.73 0.43
C GLY A 460 7.75 -27.88 -1.06
N ARG A 461 7.67 -29.13 -1.55
CA ARG A 461 7.39 -29.44 -2.96
C ARG A 461 6.05 -28.89 -3.45
N ALA A 462 5.02 -28.92 -2.59
CA ALA A 462 3.72 -28.37 -2.93
C ALA A 462 3.82 -26.85 -3.22
N LEU A 463 4.49 -26.08 -2.37
CA LEU A 463 4.70 -24.66 -2.61
C LEU A 463 5.61 -24.41 -3.82
N ARG A 464 6.62 -25.24 -4.02
CA ARG A 464 7.48 -25.15 -5.20
C ARG A 464 6.67 -25.30 -6.48
N HIS A 465 5.79 -26.31 -6.57
CA HIS A 465 4.88 -26.49 -7.70
C HIS A 465 3.99 -25.26 -7.95
N GLU A 466 3.44 -24.67 -6.88
CA GLU A 466 2.63 -23.46 -6.99
C GLU A 466 3.42 -22.28 -7.58
N VAL A 467 4.66 -22.10 -7.14
CA VAL A 467 5.55 -21.06 -7.67
C VAL A 467 5.91 -21.32 -9.12
N ASP A 468 6.24 -22.58 -9.48
CA ASP A 468 6.64 -22.93 -10.85
C ASP A 468 5.50 -22.79 -11.87
N THR A 469 4.25 -22.92 -11.42
CA THR A 469 3.04 -22.78 -12.24
C THR A 469 2.29 -21.47 -12.03
N ALA A 470 2.91 -20.48 -11.36
CA ALA A 470 2.27 -19.20 -11.06
C ALA A 470 1.96 -18.35 -12.30
N ASP A 471 2.62 -18.61 -13.43
CA ASP A 471 2.31 -18.01 -14.73
C ASP A 471 0.90 -18.35 -15.25
N ARG A 472 0.26 -19.39 -14.72
CA ARG A 472 -1.11 -19.82 -15.06
C ARG A 472 -2.17 -19.23 -14.11
N LEU A 473 -1.79 -18.33 -13.23
CA LEU A 473 -2.71 -17.72 -12.26
C LEU A 473 -3.21 -16.36 -12.73
N ALA A 474 -4.55 -16.19 -12.76
CA ALA A 474 -5.19 -14.88 -12.71
C ALA A 474 -5.50 -14.52 -11.26
N THR A 475 -5.34 -13.27 -10.87
CA THR A 475 -5.53 -12.82 -9.49
C THR A 475 -6.53 -11.69 -9.40
N LEU A 476 -7.44 -11.80 -8.43
CA LEU A 476 -8.40 -10.78 -8.06
C LEU A 476 -8.13 -10.33 -6.62
N GLY A 477 -8.30 -9.05 -6.38
CA GLY A 477 -8.37 -8.47 -5.06
C GLY A 477 -9.75 -7.90 -4.81
N ALA A 478 -10.25 -7.99 -3.58
CA ALA A 478 -11.46 -7.29 -3.18
C ALA A 478 -11.19 -6.48 -1.93
N MET A 479 -11.63 -5.24 -1.93
CA MET A 479 -11.66 -4.38 -0.74
C MET A 479 -13.10 -4.12 -0.31
N ILE A 480 -13.28 -3.88 0.98
CA ILE A 480 -14.59 -3.57 1.54
C ILE A 480 -14.65 -2.19 2.16
N ALA A 481 -15.82 -1.56 2.11
CA ALA A 481 -16.14 -0.35 2.86
C ALA A 481 -16.27 -0.70 4.35
N ASP A 482 -15.19 -0.49 5.11
CA ASP A 482 -15.13 -0.89 6.51
C ASP A 482 -15.75 0.13 7.47
N ARG A 483 -16.18 -0.36 8.63
CA ARG A 483 -16.51 0.49 9.76
C ARG A 483 -15.24 1.02 10.41
N PRO A 484 -15.13 2.34 10.65
CA PRO A 484 -13.95 2.94 11.25
C PRO A 484 -13.75 2.48 12.69
N SER A 485 -13.11 1.32 12.90
CA SER A 485 -12.92 0.67 14.21
C SER A 485 -11.48 0.75 14.72
N GLY A 486 -10.55 1.01 13.82
CA GLY A 486 -9.12 0.98 14.10
C GLY A 486 -8.61 2.16 14.94
N ARG A 487 -7.38 2.01 15.42
CA ARG A 487 -6.71 3.02 16.26
C ARG A 487 -5.23 3.12 15.92
N VAL A 488 -4.76 4.35 15.85
CA VAL A 488 -3.34 4.70 15.84
C VAL A 488 -2.97 5.14 17.25
N LEU A 489 -2.13 4.37 17.89
CA LEU A 489 -1.67 4.54 19.26
C LEU A 489 -0.19 4.96 19.29
N GLY A 490 0.31 5.20 20.50
CA GLY A 490 1.71 5.56 20.71
C GLY A 490 1.99 7.05 20.49
N ARG A 491 3.17 7.44 20.92
CA ARG A 491 3.72 8.80 20.84
C ARG A 491 5.02 8.75 20.04
N ASP A 492 6.00 8.00 20.50
CA ASP A 492 7.32 7.89 19.90
C ASP A 492 7.41 6.79 18.83
N ARG A 493 6.60 5.75 18.99
CA ARG A 493 6.41 4.67 18.02
C ARG A 493 4.95 4.60 17.61
N THR A 494 4.70 4.42 16.33
CA THR A 494 3.37 4.17 15.79
C THR A 494 2.97 2.74 16.13
N LEU A 495 1.92 2.58 16.90
CA LEU A 495 1.29 1.30 17.22
C LEU A 495 -0.10 1.29 16.61
N LEU A 496 -0.40 0.26 15.85
CA LEU A 496 -1.66 0.15 15.12
C LEU A 496 -2.48 -1.00 15.69
N ARG A 497 -3.76 -0.75 15.90
CA ARG A 497 -4.74 -1.78 16.24
C ARG A 497 -5.95 -1.67 15.31
N TYR A 498 -6.33 -2.80 14.76
CA TYR A 498 -7.51 -2.92 13.91
C TYR A 498 -8.16 -4.28 14.16
N ASP A 499 -9.36 -4.28 14.72
CA ASP A 499 -10.17 -5.48 14.91
C ASP A 499 -11.30 -5.46 13.86
N LEU A 500 -11.41 -6.53 13.08
CA LEU A 500 -12.41 -6.65 12.02
C LEU A 500 -13.83 -6.73 12.64
N ASP A 501 -14.71 -5.82 12.22
CA ASP A 501 -16.13 -5.85 12.63
C ASP A 501 -16.81 -7.12 12.06
N PRO A 502 -17.72 -7.77 12.81
CA PRO A 502 -18.42 -8.98 12.32
C PRO A 502 -19.18 -8.79 11.00
N ARG A 503 -19.73 -7.59 10.73
CA ARG A 503 -20.43 -7.30 9.47
C ARG A 503 -19.43 -7.18 8.32
N ASP A 504 -18.28 -6.58 8.57
CA ASP A 504 -17.19 -6.47 7.60
C ASP A 504 -16.57 -7.85 7.31
N ALA A 505 -16.50 -8.72 8.34
CA ALA A 505 -16.15 -10.13 8.16
C ALA A 505 -17.07 -10.85 7.17
N GLY A 506 -18.38 -10.66 7.29
CA GLY A 506 -19.37 -11.20 6.35
C GLY A 506 -19.15 -10.70 4.92
N ARG A 507 -18.91 -9.39 4.73
CA ARG A 507 -18.60 -8.81 3.41
C ARG A 507 -17.35 -9.41 2.78
N LEU A 508 -16.29 -9.62 3.56
CA LEU A 508 -15.06 -10.26 3.06
C LEU A 508 -15.31 -11.71 2.60
N MET A 509 -16.08 -12.49 3.34
CA MET A 509 -16.44 -13.84 2.91
C MET A 509 -17.30 -13.84 1.64
N THR A 510 -18.25 -12.90 1.51
CA THR A 510 -19.00 -12.68 0.27
C THR A 510 -18.06 -12.31 -0.88
N ALA A 511 -17.08 -11.44 -0.64
CA ALA A 511 -16.09 -11.05 -1.65
C ALA A 511 -15.23 -12.23 -2.13
N VAL A 512 -14.80 -13.12 -1.23
CA VAL A 512 -14.04 -14.34 -1.60
C VAL A 512 -14.90 -15.25 -2.50
N ARG A 513 -16.17 -15.46 -2.15
CA ARG A 513 -17.10 -16.26 -2.96
C ARG A 513 -17.31 -15.64 -4.34
N ALA A 514 -17.57 -14.34 -4.42
CA ALA A 514 -17.79 -13.62 -5.66
C ALA A 514 -16.54 -13.62 -6.57
N MET A 515 -15.34 -13.44 -6.01
CA MET A 515 -14.11 -13.55 -6.77
C MET A 515 -13.90 -14.96 -7.34
N GLY A 516 -14.23 -16.01 -6.55
CA GLY A 516 -14.17 -17.39 -7.03
C GLY A 516 -15.18 -17.67 -8.15
N GLU A 517 -16.42 -17.20 -8.01
CA GLU A 517 -17.46 -17.29 -9.04
C GLU A 517 -17.01 -16.63 -10.34
N LEU A 518 -16.47 -15.42 -10.26
CA LEU A 518 -15.94 -14.68 -11.39
C LEU A 518 -14.80 -15.44 -12.11
N LEU A 519 -13.87 -16.02 -11.34
CA LEU A 519 -12.76 -16.80 -11.89
C LEU A 519 -13.23 -18.09 -12.56
N PHE A 520 -14.18 -18.82 -11.96
CA PHE A 520 -14.78 -20.00 -12.60
C PHE A 520 -15.54 -19.63 -13.87
N ALA A 521 -16.30 -18.55 -13.86
CA ALA A 521 -16.96 -18.04 -15.05
C ALA A 521 -15.96 -17.63 -16.14
N ALA A 522 -14.77 -17.13 -15.76
CA ALA A 522 -13.68 -16.85 -16.67
C ALA A 522 -13.02 -18.11 -17.27
N GLY A 523 -13.28 -19.30 -16.72
CA GLY A 523 -12.73 -20.59 -17.18
C GLY A 523 -11.59 -21.14 -16.31
N ALA A 524 -11.44 -20.67 -15.08
CA ALA A 524 -10.49 -21.24 -14.15
C ALA A 524 -10.85 -22.71 -13.82
N ARG A 525 -9.84 -23.60 -13.81
CA ARG A 525 -9.99 -25.01 -13.43
C ARG A 525 -9.96 -25.22 -11.91
N GLU A 526 -9.34 -24.30 -11.20
CA GLU A 526 -9.16 -24.32 -9.75
C GLU A 526 -9.09 -22.89 -9.23
N VAL A 527 -9.63 -22.65 -8.05
CA VAL A 527 -9.53 -21.39 -7.33
C VAL A 527 -8.72 -21.58 -6.06
N LEU A 528 -7.68 -20.77 -5.88
CA LEU A 528 -6.84 -20.69 -4.69
C LEU A 528 -7.35 -19.55 -3.82
N THR A 529 -7.82 -19.86 -2.62
CA THR A 529 -8.52 -18.88 -1.76
C THR A 529 -7.59 -18.06 -0.87
N GLY A 530 -6.34 -18.49 -0.69
CA GLY A 530 -5.43 -17.96 0.32
C GLY A 530 -5.81 -18.34 1.76
N ILE A 531 -6.82 -19.20 1.98
CA ILE A 531 -7.28 -19.62 3.31
C ILE A 531 -6.63 -20.96 3.66
N PRO A 532 -5.86 -21.07 4.76
CA PRO A 532 -5.11 -22.29 5.07
C PRO A 532 -5.96 -23.54 5.22
N THR A 533 -7.19 -23.42 5.77
CA THR A 533 -8.10 -24.58 5.97
C THR A 533 -8.98 -24.90 4.77
N ALA A 534 -9.04 -23.99 3.79
CA ALA A 534 -9.82 -24.15 2.55
C ALA A 534 -9.00 -23.64 1.36
N PRO A 535 -7.78 -24.20 1.11
CA PRO A 535 -6.78 -23.56 0.25
C PRO A 535 -7.18 -23.53 -1.22
N ARG A 536 -8.02 -24.44 -1.67
CA ARG A 536 -8.41 -24.59 -3.08
C ARG A 536 -9.78 -25.20 -3.27
N ALA A 537 -10.44 -24.86 -4.38
CA ALA A 537 -11.70 -25.45 -4.84
C ALA A 537 -11.65 -25.62 -6.36
N ARG A 538 -12.33 -26.67 -6.88
CA ARG A 538 -12.39 -27.00 -8.30
C ARG A 538 -13.76 -26.74 -8.92
N SER A 539 -14.71 -26.28 -8.11
CA SER A 539 -16.03 -25.83 -8.55
C SER A 539 -16.60 -24.78 -7.61
N LEU A 540 -17.60 -24.04 -8.07
CA LEU A 540 -18.31 -23.07 -7.23
C LEU A 540 -19.05 -23.74 -6.07
N ALA A 541 -19.60 -24.93 -6.28
CA ALA A 541 -20.26 -25.69 -5.23
C ALA A 541 -19.27 -26.11 -4.14
N GLU A 542 -18.09 -26.62 -4.50
CA GLU A 542 -17.02 -26.95 -3.57
C GLU A 542 -16.53 -25.70 -2.82
N LEU A 543 -16.29 -24.58 -3.53
CA LEU A 543 -15.90 -23.33 -2.90
C LEU A 543 -16.93 -22.88 -1.86
N SER A 544 -18.21 -22.93 -2.20
CA SER A 544 -19.29 -22.55 -1.29
C SER A 544 -19.32 -23.41 -0.03
N ALA A 545 -19.25 -24.72 -0.20
CA ALA A 545 -19.24 -25.67 0.92
C ALA A 545 -18.02 -25.49 1.83
N LEU A 546 -16.84 -25.24 1.27
CA LEU A 546 -15.62 -24.95 2.03
C LEU A 546 -15.74 -23.65 2.83
N LEU A 547 -16.27 -22.57 2.22
CA LEU A 547 -16.38 -21.27 2.85
C LEU A 547 -17.43 -21.23 3.98
N ASP A 548 -18.47 -22.06 3.93
CA ASP A 548 -19.46 -22.16 5.00
C ASP A 548 -18.86 -22.63 6.34
N GLY A 549 -17.75 -23.37 6.30
CA GLY A 549 -17.00 -23.82 7.49
C GLY A 549 -15.87 -22.88 7.94
N VAL A 550 -15.63 -21.75 7.25
CA VAL A 550 -14.46 -20.89 7.46
C VAL A 550 -14.84 -19.56 8.12
N SER A 551 -14.05 -19.15 9.10
CA SER A 551 -14.11 -17.82 9.68
C SER A 551 -13.24 -16.83 8.91
N ALA A 552 -13.72 -15.61 8.69
CA ALA A 552 -12.93 -14.49 8.14
C ALA A 552 -11.63 -14.18 8.93
N ARG A 553 -11.49 -14.70 10.16
CA ARG A 553 -10.25 -14.62 10.95
C ARG A 553 -9.08 -15.41 10.34
N GLN A 554 -9.36 -16.29 9.38
CA GLN A 554 -8.35 -17.06 8.66
C GLN A 554 -7.89 -16.38 7.36
N LEU A 555 -8.52 -15.27 6.96
CA LEU A 555 -8.12 -14.51 5.78
C LEU A 555 -6.77 -13.81 6.00
N HIS A 556 -5.96 -13.81 4.97
CA HIS A 556 -4.85 -12.88 4.87
C HIS A 556 -5.36 -11.51 4.48
N LEU A 557 -5.28 -10.56 5.41
CA LEU A 557 -5.75 -9.20 5.18
C LEU A 557 -4.60 -8.24 4.91
N SER A 558 -4.77 -7.44 3.90
CA SER A 558 -3.99 -6.24 3.63
C SER A 558 -4.89 -5.03 3.51
N ALA A 559 -4.34 -3.84 3.67
CA ALA A 559 -5.05 -2.61 3.39
C ALA A 559 -4.07 -1.52 2.96
N PHE A 560 -4.56 -0.60 2.13
CA PHE A 560 -3.69 0.39 1.50
C PHE A 560 -4.25 1.81 1.64
N HIS A 561 -5.39 1.98 2.35
CA HIS A 561 -6.21 3.17 2.35
C HIS A 561 -6.48 3.73 3.77
N PRO A 562 -5.44 3.96 4.62
CA PRO A 562 -5.67 4.46 5.97
C PRO A 562 -6.23 5.88 5.96
N THR A 563 -7.37 6.08 6.64
CA THR A 563 -8.09 7.36 6.76
C THR A 563 -8.64 7.57 8.18
N GLY A 564 -9.14 8.76 8.48
CA GLY A 564 -10.05 9.03 9.60
C GLY A 564 -9.43 9.33 10.95
N THR A 565 -8.12 9.31 11.10
CA THR A 565 -7.46 9.35 12.42
C THR A 565 -7.33 10.76 13.04
N VAL A 566 -7.55 11.81 12.25
CA VAL A 566 -7.69 13.21 12.68
C VAL A 566 -8.92 13.79 11.99
N ALA A 567 -10.04 13.08 12.07
CA ALA A 567 -11.25 13.35 11.33
C ALA A 567 -11.72 14.80 11.47
N ALA A 568 -12.13 15.40 10.34
CA ALA A 568 -12.73 16.73 10.31
C ALA A 568 -14.26 16.66 10.46
N GLY A 569 -14.83 17.72 11.00
CA GLY A 569 -16.27 17.88 11.10
C GLY A 569 -16.71 18.97 12.06
N ALA A 570 -18.00 19.26 12.08
CA ALA A 570 -18.59 20.33 12.90
C ALA A 570 -18.57 19.99 14.41
N ASP A 571 -18.81 18.73 14.78
CA ASP A 571 -18.89 18.32 16.18
C ASP A 571 -17.49 18.24 16.84
N ALA A 572 -17.19 19.22 17.68
CA ALA A 572 -15.92 19.29 18.41
C ALA A 572 -15.68 18.15 19.39
N ARG A 573 -16.69 17.36 19.77
CA ARG A 573 -16.52 16.18 20.62
C ARG A 573 -16.06 14.96 19.84
N ARG A 574 -16.44 14.91 18.56
CA ARG A 574 -16.18 13.78 17.65
C ARG A 574 -14.97 14.00 16.75
N CYS A 575 -14.67 15.25 16.39
CA CYS A 575 -13.73 15.60 15.36
C CYS A 575 -12.56 16.43 15.91
N PRO A 576 -11.33 15.92 15.85
CA PRO A 576 -10.12 16.67 16.23
C PRO A 576 -9.85 17.90 15.33
N ALA A 577 -10.30 17.85 14.07
CA ALA A 577 -10.23 18.98 13.15
C ALA A 577 -11.63 19.54 12.88
N ASP A 578 -11.72 20.84 12.55
CA ASP A 578 -12.97 21.47 12.14
C ASP A 578 -13.27 21.21 10.65
N GLY A 579 -14.42 21.67 10.15
CA GLY A 579 -14.83 21.50 8.76
C GLY A 579 -13.92 22.21 7.73
N ALA A 580 -13.09 23.13 8.15
CA ALA A 580 -12.07 23.77 7.32
C ALA A 580 -10.70 23.07 7.36
N GLY A 581 -10.58 21.96 8.11
CA GLY A 581 -9.33 21.21 8.27
C GLY A 581 -8.38 21.80 9.31
N ARG A 582 -8.80 22.78 10.13
CA ARG A 582 -7.96 23.36 11.18
C ARG A 582 -7.97 22.45 12.40
N LEU A 583 -6.79 22.14 12.95
CA LEU A 583 -6.68 21.39 14.20
C LEU A 583 -7.27 22.22 15.34
N ARG A 584 -8.18 21.63 16.12
CA ARG A 584 -8.81 22.31 17.25
C ARG A 584 -7.83 22.52 18.39
N GLY A 585 -7.93 23.67 19.06
CA GLY A 585 -7.11 24.02 20.21
C GLY A 585 -5.73 24.61 19.91
N VAL A 586 -5.42 24.83 18.63
CA VAL A 586 -4.19 25.52 18.19
C VAL A 586 -4.44 26.27 16.88
N HIS A 587 -3.98 27.50 16.77
CA HIS A 587 -4.02 28.26 15.53
C HIS A 587 -2.82 27.94 14.62
N GLY A 588 -3.03 28.04 13.30
CA GLY A 588 -1.95 27.85 12.31
C GLY A 588 -1.54 26.40 12.06
N VAL A 589 -2.31 25.38 12.54
CA VAL A 589 -2.10 23.97 12.20
C VAL A 589 -3.29 23.46 11.38
N LEU A 590 -3.02 23.03 10.16
CA LEU A 590 -4.00 22.44 9.24
C LEU A 590 -3.73 20.97 9.01
N ILE A 591 -4.76 20.19 8.73
CA ILE A 591 -4.68 18.77 8.38
C ILE A 591 -4.98 18.62 6.89
N ALA A 592 -4.07 18.02 6.13
CA ALA A 592 -4.21 17.89 4.67
C ALA A 592 -3.75 16.50 4.18
N ASP A 593 -4.15 15.44 4.85
CA ASP A 593 -3.90 14.04 4.43
C ASP A 593 -5.13 13.16 4.66
N GLY A 594 -5.01 11.86 4.42
CA GLY A 594 -6.11 10.91 4.61
C GLY A 594 -6.66 10.86 6.04
N SER A 595 -5.94 11.36 7.05
CA SER A 595 -6.44 11.42 8.42
C SER A 595 -7.63 12.36 8.60
N LEU A 596 -7.74 13.36 7.71
CA LEU A 596 -8.83 14.35 7.71
C LEU A 596 -10.18 13.74 7.35
N LEU A 597 -10.21 12.79 6.41
CA LEU A 597 -11.46 12.19 5.94
C LEU A 597 -12.16 11.47 7.10
N PRO A 598 -13.45 11.74 7.37
CA PRO A 598 -14.11 11.23 8.58
C PRO A 598 -14.39 9.72 8.55
N GLY A 599 -14.13 9.07 7.44
CA GLY A 599 -14.27 7.63 7.26
C GLY A 599 -13.82 7.21 5.87
N CYS A 600 -14.00 5.93 5.59
CA CYS A 600 -13.64 5.32 4.33
C CYS A 600 -14.48 5.92 3.17
N PRO A 601 -13.84 6.32 2.07
CA PRO A 601 -14.53 6.84 0.89
C PRO A 601 -15.16 5.76 0.01
N GLU A 602 -15.10 4.48 0.40
CA GLU A 602 -15.63 3.30 -0.32
C GLU A 602 -14.91 3.01 -1.66
N VAL A 603 -13.94 3.83 -2.01
CA VAL A 603 -13.10 3.73 -3.21
C VAL A 603 -11.64 4.04 -2.86
N ASN A 604 -10.72 3.83 -3.79
CA ASN A 604 -9.30 4.21 -3.66
C ASN A 604 -9.20 5.72 -3.35
N PRO A 605 -8.62 6.14 -2.22
CA PRO A 605 -8.83 7.47 -1.64
C PRO A 605 -7.97 8.60 -2.22
N GLN A 606 -7.10 8.33 -3.20
CA GLN A 606 -6.14 9.33 -3.68
C GLN A 606 -6.82 10.63 -4.12
N LEU A 607 -7.85 10.55 -4.97
CA LEU A 607 -8.58 11.73 -5.44
C LEU A 607 -9.31 12.43 -4.28
N SER A 608 -9.94 11.66 -3.38
CA SER A 608 -10.63 12.21 -2.20
C SER A 608 -9.68 13.00 -1.30
N ILE A 609 -8.46 12.48 -1.07
CA ILE A 609 -7.44 13.15 -0.25
C ILE A 609 -6.94 14.43 -0.95
N MET A 610 -6.68 14.35 -2.25
CA MET A 610 -6.21 15.50 -3.03
C MET A 610 -7.26 16.62 -3.08
N ALA A 611 -8.51 16.29 -3.32
CA ALA A 611 -9.62 17.22 -3.34
C ALA A 611 -9.84 17.89 -1.97
N ALA A 612 -9.82 17.10 -0.88
CA ALA A 612 -9.93 17.66 0.47
C ALA A 612 -8.77 18.60 0.81
N ALA A 613 -7.54 18.23 0.45
CA ALA A 613 -6.35 19.05 0.69
C ALA A 613 -6.36 20.37 -0.11
N LEU A 614 -6.88 20.35 -1.36
CA LEU A 614 -7.13 21.57 -2.14
C LEU A 614 -8.03 22.52 -1.38
N GLY A 615 -9.21 22.05 -0.97
CA GLY A 615 -10.17 22.90 -0.26
C GLY A 615 -9.65 23.42 1.09
N VAL A 616 -8.81 22.64 1.80
CA VAL A 616 -8.16 23.11 3.04
C VAL A 616 -7.17 24.24 2.75
N ALA A 617 -6.31 24.05 1.74
CA ALA A 617 -5.28 25.03 1.41
C ALA A 617 -5.86 26.33 0.82
N GLU A 618 -6.87 26.23 -0.04
CA GLU A 618 -7.55 27.41 -0.63
C GLU A 618 -8.23 28.26 0.45
N ARG A 619 -8.93 27.62 1.40
CA ARG A 619 -9.51 28.31 2.55
C ARG A 619 -8.47 28.96 3.45
N ALA A 620 -7.29 28.35 3.59
CA ALA A 620 -6.20 28.94 4.36
C ALA A 620 -5.65 30.20 3.69
N VAL A 621 -5.47 30.19 2.38
CA VAL A 621 -5.04 31.37 1.59
C VAL A 621 -6.09 32.47 1.65
N ALA A 622 -7.39 32.14 1.54
CA ALA A 622 -8.47 33.13 1.59
C ALA A 622 -8.66 33.78 2.97
N ALA A 623 -8.19 33.12 4.03
CA ALA A 623 -8.33 33.61 5.41
C ALA A 623 -7.16 34.50 5.87
N GLY A 624 -6.12 34.63 5.09
CA GLY A 624 -5.04 35.44 5.51
C GLY A 624 -3.83 35.72 5.00
#